data_a5d4ae0ab523e6b13cc7d147b23f12a5
#
_entry.id   a5d4ae0ab523e6b13cc7d147b23f12a5
#
_cell.length_a   1.000
_cell.length_b   1.000
_cell.length_c   1.000
_cell.angle_alpha   90.00
_cell.angle_beta   90.00
_cell.angle_gamma   90.00
#
_symmetry.space_group_name_H-M   'P 1'
#
loop_
_entity.id
_entity.type
_entity.pdbx_description
1 polymer ?
#
loop_
_entity_poly.entity_id
_entity_poly.type
_entity_poly.pdbx_seq_one_letter_code
_entity_poly.pdbx_strand_id
1 'polypeptide(L)'
;MVERLATGEMHLVGQLTDASNVAIVAIVDGLWAVYKPVRGERPLWDFPTGTLAGREHAAYLIAMATGYAVVPPTVLRDGPLGVGTVQLWIGSPTAPPDLSSPVALTPVGKVPPGWLHVVDGQLRDGSEVSVIHEDRDDVRDVAVLDAVTNQADRKGSHLVRDEAGRLWGFDHGLTFNAEPKLRTVLWGWAGK
;
A
#
# COMPACT_ATOMS: atom_id res chain seq x y z
N MET A 1 0.35 -4.01 19.95
CA MET A 1 0.96 -4.23 18.61
C MET A 1 1.79 -3.01 18.20
N VAL A 2 1.21 -1.82 18.08
CA VAL A 2 1.92 -0.57 17.71
C VAL A 2 3.12 -0.31 18.64
N GLU A 3 2.95 -0.44 19.95
CA GLU A 3 4.03 -0.27 20.93
C GLU A 3 5.19 -1.26 20.68
N ARG A 4 4.90 -2.53 20.43
CA ARG A 4 5.93 -3.52 20.08
C ARG A 4 6.70 -3.14 18.82
N LEU A 5 6.01 -2.69 17.76
CA LEU A 5 6.68 -2.20 16.55
C LEU A 5 7.54 -0.97 16.84
N ALA A 6 7.11 -0.09 17.76
CA ALA A 6 7.81 1.15 18.07
C ALA A 6 9.05 0.95 18.95
N THR A 7 9.02 0.01 19.88
CA THR A 7 10.06 -0.13 20.93
C THR A 7 10.75 -1.49 20.95
N GLY A 8 10.18 -2.52 20.31
CA GLY A 8 10.69 -3.89 20.33
C GLY A 8 12.06 -4.05 19.67
N GLU A 9 12.76 -5.10 20.03
CA GLU A 9 14.04 -5.45 19.41
C GLU A 9 13.80 -5.86 17.95
N MET A 10 14.61 -5.31 17.02
CA MET A 10 14.47 -5.51 15.58
C MET A 10 15.61 -6.35 15.02
N HIS A 11 15.26 -7.46 14.38
CA HIS A 11 16.17 -8.33 13.65
C HIS A 11 15.86 -8.26 12.16
N LEU A 12 16.87 -7.89 11.35
CA LEU A 12 16.73 -7.86 9.88
C LEU A 12 16.86 -9.27 9.33
N VAL A 13 15.92 -9.66 8.45
CA VAL A 13 15.84 -11.01 7.87
C VAL A 13 16.32 -11.03 6.42
N GLY A 14 15.88 -10.08 5.59
CA GLY A 14 16.24 -10.03 4.18
C GLY A 14 15.69 -8.78 3.50
N GLN A 15 16.14 -8.51 2.28
CA GLN A 15 15.68 -7.38 1.49
C GLN A 15 14.64 -7.82 0.46
N LEU A 16 13.58 -7.03 0.28
CA LEU A 16 12.62 -7.20 -0.81
C LEU A 16 13.26 -6.72 -2.12
N THR A 17 13.35 -7.60 -3.11
CA THR A 17 14.02 -7.32 -4.40
C THR A 17 13.17 -6.47 -5.34
N ASP A 18 11.84 -6.58 -5.24
CA ASP A 18 10.89 -5.93 -6.16
C ASP A 18 10.48 -4.51 -5.72
N ALA A 19 11.06 -4.00 -4.64
CA ALA A 19 10.79 -2.66 -4.14
C ALA A 19 11.67 -1.61 -4.82
N SER A 20 11.09 -0.45 -5.20
CA SER A 20 11.82 0.67 -5.81
C SER A 20 12.81 1.32 -4.83
N ASN A 21 12.49 1.33 -3.55
CA ASN A 21 13.32 1.79 -2.44
C ASN A 21 13.79 0.61 -1.59
N VAL A 22 14.75 0.83 -0.71
CA VAL A 22 15.19 -0.21 0.22
C VAL A 22 14.04 -0.56 1.17
N ALA A 23 13.55 -1.79 1.07
CA ALA A 23 12.53 -2.37 1.94
C ALA A 23 13.05 -3.70 2.50
N ILE A 24 13.07 -3.83 3.81
CA ILE A 24 13.69 -4.94 4.52
C ILE A 24 12.64 -5.68 5.32
N VAL A 25 12.56 -6.99 5.12
CA VAL A 25 11.78 -7.86 6.00
C VAL A 25 12.50 -7.95 7.35
N ALA A 26 11.79 -7.68 8.41
CA ALA A 26 12.30 -7.70 9.76
C ALA A 26 11.37 -8.46 10.71
N ILE A 27 11.92 -8.90 11.82
CA ILE A 27 11.15 -9.39 12.97
C ILE A 27 11.35 -8.40 14.13
N VAL A 28 10.24 -7.89 14.66
CA VAL A 28 10.24 -6.95 15.79
C VAL A 28 9.45 -7.59 16.93
N ASP A 29 10.13 -8.00 17.99
CA ASP A 29 9.52 -8.74 19.11
C ASP A 29 8.61 -9.89 18.64
N GLY A 30 9.05 -10.68 17.65
CA GLY A 30 8.28 -11.79 17.11
C GLY A 30 7.16 -11.38 16.14
N LEU A 31 7.02 -10.11 15.78
CA LEU A 31 6.12 -9.63 14.72
C LEU A 31 6.89 -9.51 13.41
N TRP A 32 6.37 -10.10 12.35
CA TRP A 32 6.87 -9.82 11.01
C TRP A 32 6.52 -8.39 10.59
N ALA A 33 7.48 -7.69 10.02
CA ALA A 33 7.36 -6.29 9.62
C ALA A 33 8.17 -5.98 8.37
N VAL A 34 7.83 -4.87 7.70
CA VAL A 34 8.67 -4.25 6.68
C VAL A 34 9.30 -3.00 7.28
N TYR A 35 10.62 -2.93 7.25
CA TYR A 35 11.40 -1.76 7.64
C TYR A 35 11.89 -1.03 6.38
N LYS A 36 11.52 0.24 6.25
CA LYS A 36 11.91 1.11 5.15
C LYS A 36 12.75 2.28 5.71
N PRO A 37 14.10 2.18 5.71
CA PRO A 37 14.97 3.23 6.23
C PRO A 37 14.99 4.46 5.31
N VAL A 38 14.93 5.66 5.88
CA VAL A 38 15.02 6.95 5.15
C VAL A 38 16.25 7.01 4.25
N ARG A 39 17.41 6.53 4.74
CA ARG A 39 18.67 6.49 3.97
C ARG A 39 18.58 5.61 2.71
N GLY A 40 17.55 4.77 2.59
CA GLY A 40 17.30 3.93 1.43
C GLY A 40 16.31 4.53 0.43
N GLU A 41 15.79 5.72 0.71
CA GLU A 41 14.91 6.44 -0.19
C GLU A 41 15.68 6.92 -1.42
N ARG A 42 15.12 6.68 -2.61
CA ARG A 42 15.65 7.22 -3.86
C ARG A 42 14.96 8.55 -4.17
N PRO A 43 15.70 9.60 -4.51
CA PRO A 43 15.12 10.86 -4.91
C PRO A 43 14.17 10.67 -6.08
N LEU A 44 12.99 11.29 -5.99
CA LEU A 44 12.00 11.37 -7.07
C LEU A 44 11.86 12.82 -7.49
N TRP A 45 11.74 13.06 -8.81
CA TRP A 45 11.65 14.41 -9.34
C TRP A 45 10.46 15.20 -8.79
N ASP A 46 9.36 14.52 -8.46
CA ASP A 46 8.11 15.10 -7.94
C ASP A 46 7.96 14.93 -6.41
N PHE A 47 8.90 14.28 -5.74
CA PHE A 47 9.05 14.21 -4.29
C PHE A 47 10.51 14.52 -3.90
N PRO A 48 11.03 15.73 -4.27
CA PRO A 48 12.46 16.04 -4.16
C PRO A 48 12.98 16.13 -2.72
N THR A 49 12.09 16.37 -1.76
CA THR A 49 12.46 16.47 -0.34
C THR A 49 12.61 15.10 0.33
N GLY A 50 12.35 13.99 -0.39
CA GLY A 50 12.26 12.67 0.20
C GLY A 50 11.09 12.60 1.19
N THR A 51 11.36 12.22 2.44
CA THR A 51 10.35 12.12 3.52
C THR A 51 9.29 11.05 3.27
N LEU A 52 9.56 10.06 2.40
CA LEU A 52 8.61 9.02 2.05
C LEU A 52 8.18 8.20 3.29
N ALA A 53 9.13 7.92 4.19
CA ALA A 53 8.85 7.27 5.46
C ALA A 53 7.89 8.10 6.35
N GLY A 54 8.12 9.41 6.44
CA GLY A 54 7.22 10.32 7.17
C GLY A 54 5.81 10.36 6.58
N ARG A 55 5.69 10.35 5.25
CA ARG A 55 4.41 10.34 4.53
C ARG A 55 3.66 9.03 4.74
N GLU A 56 4.35 7.91 4.71
CA GLU A 56 3.77 6.58 4.97
C GLU A 56 3.23 6.49 6.40
N HIS A 57 3.98 6.99 7.39
CA HIS A 57 3.50 7.05 8.77
C HIS A 57 2.31 8.02 8.94
N ALA A 58 2.34 9.19 8.28
CA ALA A 58 1.23 10.15 8.32
C ALA A 58 -0.07 9.57 7.72
N ALA A 59 0.02 8.80 6.62
CA ALA A 59 -1.13 8.11 6.03
C ALA A 59 -1.76 7.11 7.02
N TYR A 60 -0.94 6.35 7.76
CA TYR A 60 -1.43 5.48 8.83
C TYR A 60 -2.15 6.28 9.92
N LEU A 61 -1.58 7.40 10.39
CA LEU A 61 -2.22 8.23 11.42
C LEU A 61 -3.57 8.79 10.99
N ILE A 62 -3.69 9.25 9.73
CA ILE A 62 -4.95 9.73 9.16
C ILE A 62 -5.96 8.58 9.05
N ALA A 63 -5.55 7.42 8.54
CA ALA A 63 -6.43 6.26 8.46
C ALA A 63 -6.98 5.86 9.84
N MET A 64 -6.15 5.90 10.88
CA MET A 64 -6.59 5.63 12.26
C MET A 64 -7.52 6.71 12.79
N ALA A 65 -7.24 7.99 12.54
CA ALA A 65 -8.03 9.11 13.01
C ALA A 65 -9.42 9.19 12.34
N THR A 66 -9.54 8.72 11.10
CA THR A 66 -10.79 8.70 10.33
C THR A 66 -11.58 7.40 10.49
N GLY A 67 -11.02 6.41 11.18
CA GLY A 67 -11.63 5.09 11.35
C GLY A 67 -11.48 4.16 10.14
N TYR A 68 -10.75 4.57 9.10
CA TYR A 68 -10.44 3.72 7.95
C TYR A 68 -9.31 2.75 8.30
N ALA A 69 -9.65 1.67 8.99
CA ALA A 69 -8.68 0.69 9.49
C ALA A 69 -8.10 -0.22 8.39
N VAL A 70 -7.76 0.37 7.24
CA VAL A 70 -7.23 -0.32 6.05
C VAL A 70 -5.71 -0.24 5.93
N VAL A 71 -5.03 0.60 6.71
CA VAL A 71 -3.58 0.71 6.70
C VAL A 71 -3.00 -0.14 7.83
N PRO A 72 -2.05 -1.05 7.56
CA PRO A 72 -1.41 -1.82 8.62
C PRO A 72 -0.72 -0.91 9.65
N PRO A 73 -0.65 -1.32 10.92
CA PRO A 73 0.11 -0.59 11.94
C PRO A 73 1.49 -0.20 11.44
N THR A 74 1.76 1.11 11.42
CA THR A 74 2.99 1.70 10.90
C THR A 74 3.53 2.71 11.89
N VAL A 75 4.79 2.58 12.26
CA VAL A 75 5.49 3.49 13.16
C VAL A 75 6.72 4.08 12.48
N LEU A 76 7.13 5.26 12.92
CA LEU A 76 8.40 5.88 12.55
C LEU A 76 9.35 5.74 13.74
N ARG A 77 10.51 5.12 13.56
CA ARG A 77 11.49 4.91 14.63
C ARG A 77 12.91 4.74 14.10
N ASP A 78 13.88 4.79 15.02
CA ASP A 78 15.24 4.35 14.74
C ASP A 78 15.30 2.83 14.61
N GLY A 79 16.12 2.39 13.67
CA GLY A 79 16.40 0.98 13.41
C GLY A 79 17.87 0.76 13.05
N PRO A 80 18.28 -0.48 12.75
CA PRO A 80 19.68 -0.82 12.46
C PRO A 80 20.30 -0.03 11.29
N LEU A 81 19.48 0.49 10.38
CA LEU A 81 19.94 1.33 9.26
C LEU A 81 19.51 2.80 9.39
N GLY A 82 19.21 3.26 10.59
CA GLY A 82 18.78 4.62 10.91
C GLY A 82 17.27 4.78 10.98
N VAL A 83 16.78 6.02 11.00
CA VAL A 83 15.34 6.32 11.05
C VAL A 83 14.62 5.75 9.84
N GLY A 84 13.45 5.17 10.06
CA GLY A 84 12.59 4.66 8.99
C GLY A 84 11.22 4.26 9.49
N THR A 85 10.33 3.88 8.58
CA THR A 85 9.06 3.27 8.94
C THR A 85 9.21 1.79 9.19
N VAL A 86 8.45 1.30 10.17
CA VAL A 86 8.25 -0.12 10.46
C VAL A 86 6.76 -0.39 10.38
N GLN A 87 6.36 -1.17 9.37
CA GLN A 87 4.98 -1.52 9.11
C GLN A 87 4.75 -3.00 9.36
N LEU A 88 3.65 -3.34 10.02
CA LEU A 88 3.26 -4.74 10.23
C LEU A 88 3.13 -5.47 8.88
N TRP A 89 3.76 -6.64 8.76
CA TRP A 89 3.53 -7.53 7.63
C TRP A 89 2.17 -8.19 7.72
N ILE A 90 1.43 -8.21 6.62
CA ILE A 90 0.12 -8.88 6.54
C ILE A 90 0.31 -10.25 5.87
N GLY A 91 -0.23 -11.29 6.46
CA GLY A 91 -0.03 -12.67 6.02
C GLY A 91 1.29 -13.26 6.50
N SER A 92 1.81 -14.26 5.80
CA SER A 92 3.09 -14.91 6.08
C SER A 92 4.13 -14.52 5.03
N PRO A 93 5.34 -14.05 5.43
CA PRO A 93 6.39 -13.75 4.45
C PRO A 93 7.09 -15.02 3.92
N THR A 94 6.81 -16.19 4.52
CA THR A 94 7.46 -17.47 4.17
C THR A 94 6.53 -18.43 3.42
N ALA A 95 5.25 -18.09 3.28
CA ALA A 95 4.29 -18.86 2.50
C ALA A 95 3.80 -18.04 1.30
N PRO A 96 3.43 -18.67 0.17
CA PRO A 96 2.74 -17.96 -0.90
C PRO A 96 1.53 -17.24 -0.30
N PRO A 97 1.32 -15.96 -0.60
CA PRO A 97 0.19 -15.23 -0.06
C PRO A 97 -1.11 -15.86 -0.59
N ASP A 98 -1.91 -16.42 0.30
CA ASP A 98 -3.30 -16.75 0.04
C ASP A 98 -4.16 -15.47 0.14
N LEU A 99 -3.61 -14.39 -0.44
CA LEU A 99 -4.17 -13.05 -0.37
C LEU A 99 -4.86 -12.75 -1.70
N SER A 100 -6.14 -12.44 -1.65
CA SER A 100 -6.87 -11.96 -2.83
C SER A 100 -6.70 -10.46 -3.02
N SER A 101 -6.63 -10.02 -4.27
CA SER A 101 -6.61 -8.60 -4.60
C SER A 101 -8.03 -8.11 -4.91
N PRO A 102 -8.46 -6.94 -4.39
CA PRO A 102 -9.71 -6.30 -4.77
C PRO A 102 -9.65 -5.65 -6.17
N VAL A 103 -8.51 -5.74 -6.85
CA VAL A 103 -8.29 -5.24 -8.20
C VAL A 103 -7.88 -6.41 -9.10
N ALA A 104 -8.49 -6.50 -10.27
CA ALA A 104 -8.24 -7.60 -11.20
C ALA A 104 -8.20 -7.12 -12.65
N LEU A 105 -7.72 -8.01 -13.53
CA LEU A 105 -7.83 -7.88 -14.97
C LEU A 105 -8.90 -8.84 -15.47
N THR A 106 -9.71 -8.39 -16.43
CA THR A 106 -10.71 -9.22 -17.12
C THR A 106 -10.69 -8.92 -18.62
N PRO A 107 -11.13 -9.82 -19.49
CA PRO A 107 -11.33 -9.47 -20.90
C PRO A 107 -12.27 -8.29 -21.06
N VAL A 108 -12.00 -7.40 -22.03
CA VAL A 108 -12.83 -6.22 -22.28
C VAL A 108 -14.31 -6.58 -22.41
N GLY A 109 -15.16 -5.83 -21.73
CA GLY A 109 -16.61 -6.06 -21.70
C GLY A 109 -17.09 -7.23 -20.83
N LYS A 110 -16.21 -7.84 -20.02
CA LYS A 110 -16.52 -8.97 -19.14
C LYS A 110 -16.44 -8.60 -17.65
N VAL A 111 -16.96 -7.42 -17.27
CA VAL A 111 -17.01 -7.00 -15.88
C VAL A 111 -18.02 -7.83 -15.10
N PRO A 112 -17.61 -8.59 -14.05
CA PRO A 112 -18.53 -9.40 -13.27
C PRO A 112 -19.45 -8.54 -12.40
N PRO A 113 -20.62 -9.06 -11.96
CA PRO A 113 -21.45 -8.41 -10.94
C PRO A 113 -20.62 -8.13 -9.66
N GLY A 114 -20.85 -6.95 -9.06
CA GLY A 114 -20.11 -6.52 -7.85
C GLY A 114 -18.70 -5.97 -8.13
N TRP A 115 -18.34 -5.76 -9.39
CA TRP A 115 -17.10 -5.11 -9.82
C TRP A 115 -17.40 -3.87 -10.65
N LEU A 116 -16.46 -2.93 -10.63
CA LEU A 116 -16.52 -1.69 -11.39
C LEU A 116 -15.39 -1.65 -12.42
N HIS A 117 -15.72 -1.21 -13.62
CA HIS A 117 -14.75 -0.93 -14.67
C HIS A 117 -13.96 0.34 -14.33
N VAL A 118 -12.66 0.31 -14.59
CA VAL A 118 -11.76 1.45 -14.40
C VAL A 118 -11.28 1.97 -15.75
N VAL A 119 -10.56 1.13 -16.50
CA VAL A 119 -9.94 1.51 -17.77
C VAL A 119 -9.65 0.26 -18.59
N ASP A 120 -9.71 0.40 -19.91
CA ASP A 120 -9.26 -0.63 -20.84
C ASP A 120 -7.79 -0.42 -21.20
N GLY A 121 -7.08 -1.50 -21.44
CA GLY A 121 -5.68 -1.49 -21.79
C GLY A 121 -5.28 -2.73 -22.58
N GLN A 122 -4.01 -2.80 -22.93
CA GLN A 122 -3.44 -3.92 -23.67
C GLN A 122 -2.23 -4.49 -22.91
N LEU A 123 -2.17 -5.80 -22.78
CA LEU A 123 -1.02 -6.51 -22.23
C LEU A 123 0.12 -6.58 -23.27
N ARG A 124 1.31 -6.97 -22.82
CA ARG A 124 2.49 -7.08 -23.70
C ARG A 124 2.34 -8.12 -24.80
N ASP A 125 1.50 -9.12 -24.59
CA ASP A 125 1.17 -10.17 -25.58
C ASP A 125 0.10 -9.75 -26.59
N GLY A 126 -0.41 -8.51 -26.47
CA GLY A 126 -1.45 -7.95 -27.35
C GLY A 126 -2.88 -8.20 -26.87
N SER A 127 -3.10 -8.94 -25.77
CA SER A 127 -4.44 -9.19 -25.22
C SER A 127 -5.08 -7.89 -24.72
N GLU A 128 -6.32 -7.64 -25.08
CA GLU A 128 -7.10 -6.51 -24.57
C GLU A 128 -7.75 -6.88 -23.24
N VAL A 129 -7.58 -6.03 -22.24
CA VAL A 129 -8.09 -6.25 -20.88
C VAL A 129 -8.70 -4.99 -20.31
N SER A 130 -9.67 -5.16 -19.41
CA SER A 130 -10.17 -4.12 -18.54
C SER A 130 -9.56 -4.29 -17.15
N VAL A 131 -9.08 -3.19 -16.56
CA VAL A 131 -8.81 -3.10 -15.13
C VAL A 131 -10.13 -2.90 -14.41
N ILE A 132 -10.40 -3.71 -13.42
CA ILE A 132 -11.61 -3.67 -12.62
C ILE A 132 -11.27 -3.70 -11.13
N HIS A 133 -12.15 -3.16 -10.27
CA HIS A 133 -12.04 -3.34 -8.82
C HIS A 133 -13.41 -3.70 -8.22
N GLU A 134 -13.40 -4.27 -7.02
CA GLU A 134 -14.62 -4.59 -6.27
C GLU A 134 -15.47 -3.34 -5.98
N ASP A 135 -16.80 -3.44 -6.10
CA ASP A 135 -17.76 -2.42 -5.64
C ASP A 135 -18.15 -2.71 -4.18
N ARG A 136 -17.25 -2.36 -3.24
CA ARG A 136 -17.42 -2.59 -1.81
C ARG A 136 -17.03 -1.36 -1.01
N ASP A 137 -17.68 -1.19 0.13
CA ASP A 137 -17.46 -0.01 0.99
C ASP A 137 -16.02 0.09 1.51
N ASP A 138 -15.39 -1.03 1.89
CA ASP A 138 -14.01 -1.05 2.35
C ASP A 138 -13.01 -0.64 1.25
N VAL A 139 -13.27 -0.96 -0.03
CA VAL A 139 -12.48 -0.50 -1.18
C VAL A 139 -12.73 0.99 -1.44
N ARG A 140 -13.97 1.44 -1.24
CA ARG A 140 -14.35 2.87 -1.34
C ARG A 140 -13.64 3.70 -0.26
N ASP A 141 -13.51 3.18 0.96
CA ASP A 141 -12.75 3.82 2.04
C ASP A 141 -11.29 4.06 1.65
N VAL A 142 -10.65 3.09 0.96
CA VAL A 142 -9.31 3.30 0.40
C VAL A 142 -9.30 4.38 -0.66
N ALA A 143 -10.28 4.41 -1.57
CA ALA A 143 -10.36 5.45 -2.61
C ALA A 143 -10.52 6.86 -1.99
N VAL A 144 -11.31 6.98 -0.92
CA VAL A 144 -11.44 8.24 -0.16
C VAL A 144 -10.13 8.60 0.53
N LEU A 145 -9.46 7.63 1.18
CA LEU A 145 -8.15 7.85 1.80
C LEU A 145 -7.11 8.30 0.77
N ASP A 146 -7.08 7.67 -0.42
CA ASP A 146 -6.20 8.06 -1.52
C ASP A 146 -6.45 9.52 -1.96
N ALA A 147 -7.72 9.91 -2.07
CA ALA A 147 -8.09 11.28 -2.42
C ALA A 147 -7.68 12.29 -1.34
N VAL A 148 -7.95 11.99 -0.07
CA VAL A 148 -7.62 12.87 1.07
C VAL A 148 -6.11 13.03 1.24
N THR A 149 -5.34 11.94 1.03
CA THR A 149 -3.89 11.95 1.17
C THR A 149 -3.17 12.34 -0.12
N ASN A 150 -3.89 12.60 -1.22
CA ASN A 150 -3.33 12.89 -2.54
C ASN A 150 -2.34 11.78 -2.99
N GLN A 151 -2.75 10.51 -2.90
CA GLN A 151 -1.92 9.35 -3.24
C GLN A 151 -1.54 9.37 -4.72
N ALA A 152 -0.25 9.37 -5.01
CA ALA A 152 0.27 9.53 -6.37
C ALA A 152 0.63 8.21 -7.08
N ASP A 153 0.46 7.04 -6.43
CA ASP A 153 0.86 5.76 -7.02
C ASP A 153 0.09 4.54 -6.44
N ARG A 154 -1.24 4.61 -6.31
CA ARG A 154 -2.03 3.44 -5.88
C ARG A 154 -2.13 2.43 -6.98
N LYS A 155 -1.52 1.26 -6.79
CA LYS A 155 -1.59 0.09 -7.67
C LYS A 155 -2.50 -0.99 -7.09
N GLY A 156 -2.99 -1.89 -7.93
CA GLY A 156 -3.75 -3.06 -7.47
C GLY A 156 -2.94 -3.95 -6.52
N SER A 157 -1.63 -4.11 -6.77
CA SER A 157 -0.70 -4.87 -5.91
C SER A 157 -0.47 -4.26 -4.53
N HIS A 158 -0.89 -3.01 -4.30
CA HIS A 158 -0.82 -2.37 -2.98
C HIS A 158 -2.05 -2.66 -2.11
N LEU A 159 -2.98 -3.48 -2.59
CA LEU A 159 -4.23 -3.82 -1.92
C LEU A 159 -4.38 -5.33 -1.83
N VAL A 160 -4.61 -5.83 -0.63
CA VAL A 160 -4.79 -7.27 -0.40
C VAL A 160 -5.89 -7.50 0.64
N ARG A 161 -6.57 -8.65 0.51
CA ARG A 161 -7.44 -9.18 1.56
C ARG A 161 -6.72 -10.30 2.27
N ASP A 162 -6.73 -10.26 3.59
CA ASP A 162 -6.23 -11.37 4.42
C ASP A 162 -7.23 -12.55 4.43
N GLU A 163 -6.85 -13.64 5.09
CA GLU A 163 -7.67 -14.86 5.23
C GLU A 163 -9.04 -14.60 5.90
N ALA A 164 -9.15 -13.55 6.72
CA ALA A 164 -10.40 -13.13 7.33
C ALA A 164 -11.25 -12.23 6.39
N GLY A 165 -10.77 -11.96 5.17
CA GLY A 165 -11.42 -11.10 4.19
C GLY A 165 -11.26 -9.60 4.47
N ARG A 166 -10.44 -9.21 5.46
CA ARG A 166 -10.17 -7.80 5.77
C ARG A 166 -9.25 -7.21 4.72
N LEU A 167 -9.61 -6.02 4.23
CA LEU A 167 -8.82 -5.27 3.26
C LEU A 167 -7.67 -4.53 3.95
N TRP A 168 -6.49 -4.60 3.32
CA TRP A 168 -5.30 -3.87 3.70
C TRP A 168 -4.70 -3.14 2.51
N GLY A 169 -4.26 -1.90 2.75
CA GLY A 169 -3.55 -1.08 1.78
C GLY A 169 -2.19 -0.67 2.33
N PHE A 170 -1.15 -0.72 1.50
CA PHE A 170 0.21 -0.32 1.87
C PHE A 170 0.85 0.52 0.77
N ASP A 171 2.11 0.91 1.00
CA ASP A 171 2.90 1.76 0.10
C ASP A 171 2.32 3.17 -0.06
N HIS A 172 2.19 3.88 1.07
CA HIS A 172 1.68 5.24 1.15
C HIS A 172 2.80 6.31 1.15
N GLY A 173 4.03 5.95 0.76
CA GLY A 173 5.15 6.88 0.73
C GLY A 173 4.95 8.04 -0.27
N LEU A 174 4.15 7.85 -1.32
CA LEU A 174 3.87 8.87 -2.35
C LEU A 174 2.54 9.59 -2.10
N THR A 175 2.37 10.13 -0.89
CA THR A 175 1.18 10.89 -0.45
C THR A 175 1.56 12.33 -0.09
N PHE A 176 0.57 13.17 0.18
CA PHE A 176 0.71 14.55 0.67
C PHE A 176 1.60 15.46 -0.19
N ASN A 177 1.58 15.26 -1.51
CA ASN A 177 2.20 16.24 -2.40
C ASN A 177 1.41 17.54 -2.34
N ALA A 178 2.10 18.68 -2.38
CA ALA A 178 1.47 20.00 -2.42
C ALA A 178 0.70 20.25 -3.72
N GLU A 179 1.17 19.64 -4.81
CA GLU A 179 0.48 19.68 -6.10
C GLU A 179 -0.57 18.57 -6.19
N PRO A 180 -1.72 18.78 -6.84
CA PRO A 180 -2.67 17.71 -7.11
C PRO A 180 -2.03 16.61 -7.98
N LYS A 181 -1.89 15.41 -7.41
CA LYS A 181 -1.23 14.27 -8.06
C LYS A 181 -1.96 12.96 -7.89
N LEU A 182 -3.22 12.98 -7.51
CA LEU A 182 -3.98 11.76 -7.28
C LEU A 182 -3.89 10.82 -8.49
N ARG A 183 -3.26 9.68 -8.27
CA ARG A 183 -3.15 8.55 -9.20
C ARG A 183 -3.50 7.27 -8.46
N THR A 184 -4.71 6.82 -8.64
CA THR A 184 -5.23 5.60 -8.01
C THR A 184 -5.87 4.70 -9.04
N VAL A 185 -5.79 3.40 -8.85
CA VAL A 185 -6.51 2.41 -9.64
C VAL A 185 -8.01 2.34 -9.28
N LEU A 186 -8.46 3.07 -8.26
CA LEU A 186 -9.81 2.99 -7.72
C LEU A 186 -10.75 4.07 -8.30
N TRP A 187 -10.78 4.20 -9.63
CA TRP A 187 -11.60 5.19 -10.34
C TRP A 187 -13.00 4.70 -10.75
N GLY A 188 -13.37 3.47 -10.45
CA GLY A 188 -14.65 2.90 -10.89
C GLY A 188 -15.91 3.62 -10.40
N TRP A 189 -15.80 4.48 -9.37
CA TRP A 189 -16.90 5.35 -8.90
C TRP A 189 -16.88 6.76 -9.51
N ALA A 190 -15.87 7.12 -10.28
CA ALA A 190 -15.79 8.45 -10.87
C ALA A 190 -16.97 8.70 -11.82
N GLY A 191 -17.71 9.81 -11.57
CA GLY A 191 -18.86 10.18 -12.39
C GLY A 191 -20.17 9.45 -12.04
N LYS A 192 -20.22 8.72 -10.91
CA LYS A 192 -21.45 8.08 -10.41
C LYS A 192 -22.08 8.89 -9.29
#